data_17de02c0a610e306cab79120c557e99d
#
_entry.id   17de02c0a610e306cab79120c557e99d
#
_cell.length_a   1.000
_cell.length_b   1.000
_cell.length_c   1.000
_cell.angle_alpha   90.00
_cell.angle_beta   90.00
_cell.angle_gamma   90.00
#
_symmetry.space_group_name_H-M   'P 1'
#
loop_
_entity.id
_entity.type
_entity.pdbx_description
1 polymer ?
#
loop_
_entity_poly.entity_id
_entity_poly.type
_entity_poly.pdbx_seq_one_letter_code
_entity_poly.pdbx_strand_id
1 'polypeptide(L)'
;MANPDINLTNVHEYIGQEIGVSEWLDIDQMQVNIFGEVTRWPTWMHNDRDRAARESPYGGTIIHGFFLISLITYFVRTDGINPADGAYSLNYGMDKVRILKPVVIGDGIRVRDRIGLMDVQDKGDGKKLLKTTHQIEVEGLSEIAAYVEYL
;
A
#
# COMPACT_ATOMS: atom_id res chain seq x y z
N MET A 1 12.75 -5.35 3.07
CA MET A 1 12.87 -6.78 3.47
C MET A 1 12.07 -6.99 4.75
N ALA A 2 11.34 -8.11 4.82
CA ALA A 2 10.69 -8.55 6.05
C ALA A 2 11.72 -8.68 7.17
N ASN A 3 11.35 -8.36 8.39
CA ASN A 3 12.19 -8.65 9.54
C ASN A 3 11.99 -10.14 9.91
N PRO A 4 12.95 -11.02 9.60
CA PRO A 4 12.80 -12.47 9.81
C PRO A 4 12.71 -12.86 11.29
N ASP A 5 13.02 -11.94 12.19
CA ASP A 5 13.06 -12.19 13.64
C ASP A 5 11.68 -11.99 14.30
N ILE A 6 10.70 -11.43 13.59
CA ILE A 6 9.35 -11.21 14.13
C ILE A 6 8.55 -12.51 14.09
N ASN A 7 8.03 -12.91 15.23
CA ASN A 7 7.16 -14.07 15.40
C ASN A 7 5.97 -13.71 16.32
N LEU A 8 4.98 -14.62 16.43
CA LEU A 8 3.78 -14.38 17.23
C LEU A 8 4.06 -14.16 18.73
N THR A 9 5.19 -14.65 19.23
CA THR A 9 5.57 -14.49 20.64
C THR A 9 6.16 -13.11 20.93
N ASN A 10 7.04 -12.61 20.04
CA ASN A 10 7.78 -11.38 20.26
C ASN A 10 7.24 -10.15 19.50
N VAL A 11 6.23 -10.29 18.64
CA VAL A 11 5.74 -9.21 17.76
C VAL A 11 5.38 -7.92 18.54
N HIS A 12 4.91 -8.03 19.78
CA HIS A 12 4.58 -6.86 20.59
C HIS A 12 5.81 -6.04 21.02
N GLU A 13 7.02 -6.58 20.98
CA GLU A 13 8.26 -5.86 21.27
C GLU A 13 8.60 -4.84 20.19
N TYR A 14 7.98 -4.98 19.00
CA TYR A 14 8.17 -4.10 17.85
C TYR A 14 7.13 -2.97 17.73
N ILE A 15 6.20 -2.86 18.69
CA ILE A 15 5.21 -1.77 18.69
C ILE A 15 5.92 -0.41 18.70
N GLY A 16 5.51 0.48 17.80
CA GLY A 16 6.09 1.81 17.61
C GLY A 16 7.34 1.84 16.71
N GLN A 17 7.77 0.70 16.19
CA GLN A 17 8.94 0.61 15.31
C GLN A 17 8.54 0.48 13.84
N GLU A 18 9.42 0.93 12.94
CA GLU A 18 9.39 0.54 11.53
C GLU A 18 9.85 -0.91 11.42
N ILE A 19 9.02 -1.74 10.81
CA ILE A 19 9.24 -3.19 10.73
C ILE A 19 9.58 -3.66 9.32
N GLY A 20 9.41 -2.82 8.32
CA GLY A 20 9.81 -3.13 6.96
C GLY A 20 9.72 -1.93 6.02
N VAL A 21 10.53 -1.99 4.98
CA VAL A 21 10.45 -1.11 3.80
C VAL A 21 10.51 -2.02 2.59
N SER A 22 9.51 -1.93 1.73
CA SER A 22 9.45 -2.77 0.54
C SER A 22 10.48 -2.38 -0.52
N GLU A 23 10.76 -3.30 -1.43
CA GLU A 23 11.39 -2.94 -2.70
C GLU A 23 10.45 -2.05 -3.53
N TRP A 24 11.04 -1.37 -4.50
CA TRP A 24 10.29 -0.56 -5.44
C TRP A 24 9.52 -1.44 -6.42
N LEU A 25 8.21 -1.16 -6.58
CA LEU A 25 7.32 -1.82 -7.51
C LEU A 25 7.01 -0.88 -8.68
N ASP A 26 7.24 -1.35 -9.91
CA ASP A 26 6.89 -0.62 -11.13
C ASP A 26 5.39 -0.68 -11.39
N ILE A 27 4.80 0.46 -11.70
CA ILE A 27 3.39 0.62 -12.08
C ILE A 27 3.32 1.38 -13.41
N ASP A 28 2.61 0.82 -14.37
CA ASP A 28 2.39 1.40 -15.68
C ASP A 28 0.91 1.73 -15.95
N GLN A 29 0.66 2.38 -17.09
CA GLN A 29 -0.70 2.76 -17.51
C GLN A 29 -1.60 1.54 -17.75
N MET A 30 -1.04 0.41 -18.19
CA MET A 30 -1.84 -0.79 -18.46
C MET A 30 -2.44 -1.34 -17.16
N GLN A 31 -1.67 -1.36 -16.08
CA GLN A 31 -2.14 -1.79 -14.76
C GLN A 31 -3.24 -0.85 -14.22
N VAL A 32 -3.09 0.46 -14.43
CA VAL A 32 -4.12 1.45 -14.08
C VAL A 32 -5.41 1.22 -14.87
N ASN A 33 -5.29 0.94 -16.17
CA ASN A 33 -6.45 0.63 -17.02
C ASN A 33 -7.17 -0.63 -16.56
N ILE A 34 -6.43 -1.71 -16.27
CA ILE A 34 -6.99 -2.96 -15.76
C ILE A 34 -7.73 -2.73 -14.44
N PHE A 35 -7.13 -1.96 -13.53
CA PHE A 35 -7.78 -1.64 -12.26
C PHE A 35 -9.10 -0.88 -12.48
N GLY A 36 -9.12 0.10 -13.37
CA GLY A 36 -10.34 0.84 -13.75
C GLY A 36 -11.44 -0.08 -14.28
N GLU A 37 -11.09 -1.02 -15.17
CA GLU A 37 -12.03 -1.99 -15.74
C GLU A 37 -12.59 -2.95 -14.68
N VAL A 38 -11.73 -3.51 -13.84
CA VAL A 38 -12.12 -4.46 -12.78
C VAL A 38 -13.03 -3.79 -11.76
N THR A 39 -12.75 -2.54 -11.39
CA THR A 39 -13.55 -1.78 -10.43
C THR A 39 -14.76 -1.09 -11.05
N ARG A 40 -14.99 -1.23 -12.39
CA ARG A 40 -16.04 -0.57 -13.14
C ARG A 40 -15.97 0.96 -13.09
N TRP A 41 -14.77 1.49 -12.96
CA TRP A 41 -14.51 2.93 -12.90
C TRP A 41 -13.38 3.39 -13.85
N PRO A 42 -13.49 3.11 -15.16
CA PRO A 42 -12.47 3.51 -16.16
C PRO A 42 -12.70 4.98 -16.59
N THR A 43 -12.53 5.92 -15.67
CA THR A 43 -12.72 7.34 -16.01
C THR A 43 -11.54 7.87 -16.84
N TRP A 44 -11.81 8.87 -17.66
CA TRP A 44 -10.80 9.48 -18.55
C TRP A 44 -9.54 9.97 -17.80
N MET A 45 -9.73 10.45 -16.56
CA MET A 45 -8.64 10.97 -15.73
C MET A 45 -7.63 9.88 -15.36
N HIS A 46 -8.03 8.62 -15.40
CA HIS A 46 -7.17 7.47 -15.13
C HIS A 46 -6.77 6.72 -16.41
N ASN A 47 -7.68 6.61 -17.39
CA ASN A 47 -7.53 5.65 -18.47
C ASN A 47 -7.28 6.27 -19.86
N ASP A 48 -7.53 7.58 -20.05
CA ASP A 48 -7.37 8.25 -21.34
C ASP A 48 -6.17 9.22 -21.28
N ARG A 49 -5.01 8.73 -21.72
CA ARG A 49 -3.75 9.50 -21.70
C ARG A 49 -3.84 10.78 -22.52
N ASP A 50 -4.45 10.71 -23.72
CA ASP A 50 -4.53 11.83 -24.65
C ASP A 50 -5.43 12.94 -24.10
N ARG A 51 -6.58 12.54 -23.56
CA ARG A 51 -7.48 13.49 -22.92
C ARG A 51 -6.90 14.04 -21.63
N ALA A 52 -6.31 13.22 -20.81
CA ALA A 52 -5.70 13.65 -19.54
C ALA A 52 -4.52 14.61 -19.77
N ALA A 53 -3.74 14.42 -20.81
CA ALA A 53 -2.66 15.34 -21.15
C ALA A 53 -3.17 16.75 -21.54
N ARG A 54 -4.39 16.84 -22.11
CA ARG A 54 -4.97 18.13 -22.51
C ARG A 54 -5.84 18.78 -21.43
N GLU A 55 -6.56 17.99 -20.66
CA GLU A 55 -7.66 18.47 -19.82
C GLU A 55 -7.43 18.23 -18.30
N SER A 56 -6.51 17.33 -17.92
CA SER A 56 -6.23 17.08 -16.51
C SER A 56 -5.44 18.22 -15.88
N PRO A 57 -5.85 18.71 -14.70
CA PRO A 57 -5.07 19.71 -13.98
C PRO A 57 -3.69 19.19 -13.53
N TYR A 58 -3.44 17.89 -13.67
CA TYR A 58 -2.19 17.24 -13.31
C TYR A 58 -1.26 17.02 -14.52
N GLY A 59 -1.70 17.35 -15.73
CA GLY A 59 -0.92 17.22 -16.97
C GLY A 59 -0.77 15.78 -17.49
N GLY A 60 -1.55 14.84 -16.98
CA GLY A 60 -1.54 13.43 -17.40
C GLY A 60 -2.54 12.59 -16.63
N THR A 61 -2.58 11.30 -16.93
CA THR A 61 -3.38 10.34 -16.16
C THR A 61 -2.80 10.14 -14.76
N ILE A 62 -3.68 9.99 -13.78
CA ILE A 62 -3.30 9.71 -12.40
C ILE A 62 -3.69 8.29 -12.00
N ILE A 63 -2.94 7.67 -11.10
CA ILE A 63 -3.29 6.38 -10.53
C ILE A 63 -4.57 6.49 -9.68
N HIS A 64 -5.38 5.44 -9.65
CA HIS A 64 -6.50 5.37 -8.70
C HIS A 64 -5.93 5.30 -7.27
N GLY A 65 -6.43 6.14 -6.38
CA GLY A 65 -6.00 6.09 -4.97
C GLY A 65 -6.26 4.74 -4.32
N PHE A 66 -7.37 4.09 -4.65
CA PHE A 66 -7.67 2.74 -4.17
C PHE A 66 -6.75 1.67 -4.78
N PHE A 67 -6.17 1.90 -5.95
CA PHE A 67 -5.14 1.02 -6.48
C PHE A 67 -3.89 1.07 -5.58
N LEU A 68 -3.41 2.27 -5.23
CA LEU A 68 -2.28 2.42 -4.29
C LEU A 68 -2.54 1.69 -2.97
N ILE A 69 -3.74 1.86 -2.40
CA ILE A 69 -4.13 1.19 -1.15
C ILE A 69 -4.17 -0.33 -1.31
N SER A 70 -4.67 -0.84 -2.44
CA SER A 70 -4.75 -2.29 -2.68
C SER A 70 -3.38 -2.96 -2.75
N LEU A 71 -2.32 -2.22 -3.10
CA LEU A 71 -0.94 -2.73 -3.12
C LEU A 71 -0.41 -3.07 -1.73
N ILE A 72 -1.00 -2.56 -0.66
CA ILE A 72 -0.62 -2.91 0.72
C ILE A 72 -0.64 -4.41 0.93
N THR A 73 -1.61 -5.13 0.37
CA THR A 73 -1.69 -6.59 0.49
C THR A 73 -0.49 -7.30 -0.16
N TYR A 74 0.03 -6.75 -1.25
CA TYR A 74 1.24 -7.24 -1.90
C TYR A 74 2.47 -6.96 -1.01
N PHE A 75 2.64 -5.74 -0.53
CA PHE A 75 3.78 -5.34 0.29
C PHE A 75 3.83 -6.07 1.63
N VAL A 76 2.68 -6.25 2.29
CA VAL A 76 2.57 -7.05 3.52
C VAL A 76 3.04 -8.48 3.29
N ARG A 77 2.76 -9.06 2.13
CA ARG A 77 3.15 -10.43 1.80
C ARG A 77 4.64 -10.55 1.46
N THR A 78 5.18 -9.60 0.69
CA THR A 78 6.55 -9.70 0.14
C THR A 78 7.62 -9.19 1.09
N ASP A 79 7.31 -8.13 1.84
CA ASP A 79 8.30 -7.41 2.65
C ASP A 79 7.93 -7.35 4.14
N GLY A 80 6.99 -8.16 4.45
CA GLY A 80 6.44 -7.95 5.54
C GLY A 80 6.46 -8.37 6.92
N ILE A 81 5.33 -8.34 7.45
CA ILE A 81 5.01 -8.39 8.84
C ILE A 81 4.25 -9.65 9.21
N ASN A 82 4.17 -10.58 8.29
CA ASN A 82 3.62 -11.87 8.69
C ASN A 82 4.63 -12.53 9.63
N PRO A 83 4.30 -12.69 10.92
CA PRO A 83 5.15 -13.42 11.82
C PRO A 83 5.56 -14.75 11.19
N ALA A 84 6.84 -15.10 11.32
CA ALA A 84 7.42 -16.26 10.63
C ALA A 84 6.74 -17.59 10.99
N ASP A 85 6.12 -17.65 12.17
CA ASP A 85 5.36 -18.79 12.71
C ASP A 85 3.84 -18.66 12.52
N GLY A 86 3.36 -17.61 11.84
CA GLY A 86 1.96 -17.43 11.50
C GLY A 86 1.53 -18.36 10.36
N ALA A 87 0.45 -19.15 10.57
CA ALA A 87 -0.05 -20.06 9.54
C ALA A 87 -0.64 -19.34 8.32
N TYR A 88 -1.32 -18.22 8.53
CA TYR A 88 -1.90 -17.35 7.50
C TYR A 88 -2.30 -16.01 8.11
N SER A 89 -2.48 -15.01 7.25
CA SER A 89 -3.04 -13.71 7.62
C SER A 89 -4.30 -13.41 6.81
N LEU A 90 -5.21 -12.63 7.40
CA LEU A 90 -6.43 -12.16 6.76
C LEU A 90 -6.49 -10.63 6.86
N ASN A 91 -6.91 -9.99 5.78
CA ASN A 91 -7.22 -8.57 5.79
C ASN A 91 -8.49 -8.36 6.62
N TYR A 92 -8.37 -7.67 7.75
CA TYR A 92 -9.50 -7.44 8.64
C TYR A 92 -10.19 -6.10 8.37
N GLY A 93 -9.40 -5.06 8.12
CA GLY A 93 -9.94 -3.75 7.86
C GLY A 93 -8.90 -2.64 7.86
N MET A 94 -9.38 -1.41 7.86
CA MET A 94 -8.57 -0.20 7.92
C MET A 94 -9.25 0.83 8.82
N ASP A 95 -8.52 1.36 9.82
CA ASP A 95 -9.07 2.38 10.74
C ASP A 95 -8.92 3.79 10.17
N LYS A 96 -7.86 4.03 9.41
CA LYS A 96 -7.59 5.35 8.81
C LYS A 96 -7.01 5.17 7.43
N VAL A 97 -7.60 5.87 6.47
CA VAL A 97 -7.11 5.92 5.08
C VAL A 97 -7.05 7.38 4.65
N ARG A 98 -5.90 7.80 4.12
CA ARG A 98 -5.72 9.11 3.50
C ARG A 98 -4.95 8.95 2.20
N ILE A 99 -5.56 9.38 1.10
CA ILE A 99 -4.91 9.58 -0.19
C ILE A 99 -4.48 11.04 -0.20
N LEU A 100 -3.19 11.28 -0.08
CA LEU A 100 -2.64 12.60 0.21
C LEU A 100 -2.31 13.39 -1.04
N LYS A 101 -1.89 12.66 -2.10
CA LYS A 101 -1.50 13.30 -3.36
C LYS A 101 -1.99 12.51 -4.57
N PRO A 102 -2.47 13.19 -5.61
CA PRO A 102 -2.62 12.57 -6.93
C PRO A 102 -1.23 12.24 -7.48
N VAL A 103 -1.07 11.06 -8.04
CA VAL A 103 0.19 10.59 -8.61
C VAL A 103 0.02 10.39 -10.10
N VAL A 104 0.76 11.17 -10.89
CA VAL A 104 0.76 11.11 -12.36
C VAL A 104 1.54 9.89 -12.82
N ILE A 105 0.97 9.10 -13.72
CA ILE A 105 1.59 7.87 -14.22
C ILE A 105 2.73 8.16 -15.22
N GLY A 106 2.55 9.13 -16.12
CA GLY A 106 3.54 9.42 -17.16
C GLY A 106 3.90 8.17 -17.98
N ASP A 107 5.20 7.87 -18.08
CA ASP A 107 5.70 6.64 -18.72
C ASP A 107 5.85 5.47 -17.76
N GLY A 108 5.39 5.62 -16.55
CA GLY A 108 5.45 4.67 -15.45
C GLY A 108 5.96 5.33 -14.18
N ILE A 109 5.62 4.73 -13.05
CA ILE A 109 6.07 5.17 -11.72
C ILE A 109 6.62 3.98 -10.95
N ARG A 110 7.43 4.25 -9.93
CA ARG A 110 7.78 3.25 -8.93
C ARG A 110 7.22 3.64 -7.57
N VAL A 111 6.63 2.68 -6.89
CA VAL A 111 6.06 2.87 -5.56
C VAL A 111 6.66 1.87 -4.58
N ARG A 112 6.74 2.23 -3.33
CA ARG A 112 7.09 1.31 -2.24
C ARG A 112 6.29 1.65 -0.99
N ASP A 113 6.30 0.73 -0.04
CA ASP A 113 5.63 0.86 1.24
C ASP A 113 6.64 0.88 2.38
N ARG A 114 6.43 1.80 3.30
CA ARG A 114 7.15 1.86 4.57
C ARG A 114 6.18 1.46 5.67
N ILE A 115 6.51 0.38 6.36
CA ILE A 115 5.59 -0.34 7.25
C ILE A 115 6.04 -0.19 8.70
N GLY A 116 5.14 0.30 9.55
CA GLY A 116 5.33 0.35 11.00
C GLY A 116 4.35 -0.55 11.73
N LEU A 117 4.72 -1.04 12.91
CA LEU A 117 3.79 -1.73 13.80
C LEU A 117 3.25 -0.77 14.84
N MET A 118 1.93 -0.59 14.87
CA MET A 118 1.27 0.37 15.75
C MET A 118 0.68 -0.28 17.01
N ASP A 119 0.07 -1.45 16.86
CA ASP A 119 -0.59 -2.17 17.97
C ASP A 119 -0.66 -3.67 17.71
N VAL A 120 -0.75 -4.44 18.78
CA VAL A 120 -0.93 -5.90 18.76
C VAL A 120 -1.94 -6.28 19.82
N GLN A 121 -3.01 -6.95 19.42
CA GLN A 121 -4.05 -7.42 20.32
C GLN A 121 -4.18 -8.94 20.26
N ASP A 122 -4.10 -9.61 21.41
CA ASP A 122 -4.42 -11.02 21.51
C ASP A 122 -5.93 -11.24 21.37
N LYS A 123 -6.31 -12.15 20.48
CA LYS A 123 -7.72 -12.50 20.23
C LYS A 123 -8.10 -13.90 20.71
N GLY A 124 -7.21 -14.56 21.44
CA GLY A 124 -7.39 -15.95 21.87
C GLY A 124 -7.07 -16.96 20.76
N ASP A 125 -7.02 -18.23 21.10
CA ASP A 125 -6.79 -19.35 20.18
C ASP A 125 -5.53 -19.19 19.30
N GLY A 126 -4.47 -18.56 19.83
CA GLY A 126 -3.25 -18.29 19.08
C GLY A 126 -3.37 -17.20 18.01
N LYS A 127 -4.47 -16.45 17.98
CA LYS A 127 -4.70 -15.37 17.01
C LYS A 127 -4.28 -14.01 17.56
N LYS A 128 -3.70 -13.20 16.71
CA LYS A 128 -3.39 -11.80 17.01
C LYS A 128 -3.99 -10.89 15.96
N LEU A 129 -4.51 -9.74 16.38
CA LEU A 129 -4.86 -8.64 15.51
C LEU A 129 -3.70 -7.64 15.54
N LEU A 130 -3.06 -7.47 14.40
CA LEU A 130 -1.99 -6.49 14.23
C LEU A 130 -2.58 -5.22 13.62
N LYS A 131 -2.20 -4.07 14.17
CA LYS A 131 -2.44 -2.77 13.56
C LYS A 131 -1.13 -2.21 13.04
N THR A 132 -1.06 -1.99 11.75
CA THR A 132 0.13 -1.51 11.07
C THR A 132 -0.12 -0.16 10.43
N THR A 133 0.94 0.63 10.29
CA THR A 133 0.93 1.85 9.50
C THR A 133 1.61 1.60 8.16
N HIS A 134 1.03 2.14 7.10
CA HIS A 134 1.55 2.05 5.74
C HIS A 134 1.71 3.44 5.17
N GLN A 135 2.89 3.73 4.68
CA GLN A 135 3.24 4.99 4.03
C GLN A 135 3.69 4.68 2.60
N ILE A 136 2.79 4.90 1.66
CA ILE A 136 3.09 4.66 0.24
C ILE A 136 3.91 5.82 -0.30
N GLU A 137 5.15 5.53 -0.62
CA GLU A 137 6.10 6.44 -1.26
C GLU A 137 6.09 6.24 -2.79
N VAL A 138 6.31 7.33 -3.51
CA VAL A 138 6.48 7.32 -4.96
C VAL A 138 7.86 7.87 -5.27
N GLU A 139 8.62 7.17 -6.12
CA GLU A 139 9.96 7.60 -6.50
C GLU A 139 9.95 9.02 -7.08
N GLY A 140 10.88 9.85 -6.61
CA GLY A 140 10.98 11.24 -7.02
C GLY A 140 10.04 12.22 -6.31
N LEU A 141 9.10 11.74 -5.49
CA LEU A 141 8.29 12.61 -4.63
C LEU A 141 8.90 12.70 -3.22
N SER A 142 8.88 13.90 -2.65
CA SER A 142 9.37 14.13 -1.28
C SER A 142 8.36 13.80 -0.19
N GLU A 143 7.10 13.61 -0.56
CA GLU A 143 6.01 13.35 0.36
C GLU A 143 5.30 12.04 0.00
N ILE A 144 4.76 11.36 1.01
CA ILE A 144 4.00 10.13 0.81
C ILE A 144 2.71 10.38 0.01
N ALA A 145 2.38 9.47 -0.88
CA ALA A 145 1.15 9.53 -1.68
C ALA A 145 -0.09 9.08 -0.90
N ALA A 146 0.07 8.11 -0.01
CA ALA A 146 -1.01 7.62 0.83
C ALA A 146 -0.51 7.20 2.21
N TYR A 147 -1.41 7.28 3.20
CA TYR A 147 -1.23 6.78 4.56
C TYR A 147 -2.40 5.91 4.95
N VAL A 148 -2.13 4.75 5.53
CA VAL A 148 -3.15 3.79 5.97
C VAL A 148 -2.80 3.21 7.33
N GLU A 149 -3.79 3.11 8.23
CA GLU A 149 -3.75 2.24 9.41
C GLU A 149 -4.52 0.96 9.07
N TYR A 150 -3.81 -0.13 8.94
CA TYR A 150 -4.29 -1.39 8.41
C TYR A 150 -4.35 -2.47 9.49
N LEU A 151 -5.37 -3.30 9.42
CA LEU A 151 -5.65 -4.36 10.39
C LEU A 151 -5.62 -5.73 9.73
#